data_367d71f3ee24761610acaf355d221f9b
#
_entry.id   367d71f3ee24761610acaf355d221f9b
#
_cell.length_a   1.000
_cell.length_b   1.000
_cell.length_c   1.000
_cell.angle_alpha   90.00
_cell.angle_beta   90.00
_cell.angle_gamma   90.00
#
_symmetry.space_group_name_H-M   'P 1'
#
loop_
_entity.id
_entity.type
_entity.pdbx_description
1 polymer ?
#
loop_
_entity_poly.entity_id
_entity_poly.type
_entity_poly.pdbx_seq_one_letter_code
_entity_poly.pdbx_strand_id
1 'polypeptide(L)'
;APTWRSPGQVDARPVVLRTFTLRHQSTYRPLIGGLATAVADAALPTASKDVWVLKADPADLDQGLPDATTVAVVQSVPEVAPRALDDLFWSGRYAERAEDLLRLVLAIRSDADQLTAPGLTAAQSTQVLVGATQRLCGTRWLDLDDEFRSVLLDGARPGSVAHSLSRLRTTLEGVRDQLSADTWRVFAATDRAGAALRI
;
A
#
# COMPACT_ATOMS: atom_id res chain seq x y z
N ALA A 1 8.03 30.65 -9.07
CA ALA A 1 8.57 29.56 -8.26
C ALA A 1 7.73 29.42 -7.01
N PRO A 2 7.40 28.21 -6.59
CA PRO A 2 6.60 28.01 -5.39
C PRO A 2 7.39 28.46 -4.17
N THR A 3 6.72 29.17 -3.29
CA THR A 3 7.28 29.68 -2.05
C THR A 3 6.96 28.73 -0.91
N TRP A 4 7.96 28.38 -0.13
CA TRP A 4 7.79 27.63 1.09
C TRP A 4 7.82 28.59 2.29
N ARG A 5 6.88 28.41 3.20
CA ARG A 5 6.81 29.22 4.41
C ARG A 5 7.32 28.41 5.60
N SER A 6 8.47 28.77 6.14
CA SER A 6 8.84 28.39 7.49
C SER A 6 8.41 29.50 8.47
N PRO A 7 8.32 29.25 9.79
CA PRO A 7 7.93 30.29 10.75
C PRO A 7 8.78 31.56 10.57
N GLY A 8 8.15 32.63 10.06
CA GLY A 8 8.79 33.93 9.85
C GLY A 8 9.55 34.13 8.53
N GLN A 9 9.61 33.12 7.63
CA GLN A 9 10.37 33.21 6.38
C GLN A 9 9.66 32.52 5.22
N VAL A 10 9.75 33.13 4.03
CA VAL A 10 9.23 32.58 2.78
C VAL A 10 10.39 32.37 1.83
N ASP A 11 10.69 31.12 1.53
CA ASP A 11 11.79 30.73 0.64
C ASP A 11 11.25 30.19 -0.68
N ALA A 12 11.86 30.60 -1.79
CA ALA A 12 11.59 30.01 -3.09
C ALA A 12 12.39 28.71 -3.26
N ARG A 13 11.71 27.60 -3.54
CA ARG A 13 12.36 26.31 -3.74
C ARG A 13 11.92 25.67 -5.06
N PRO A 14 12.78 24.84 -5.66
CA PRO A 14 12.37 23.96 -6.74
C PRO A 14 11.33 22.97 -6.23
N VAL A 15 10.37 22.64 -7.09
CA VAL A 15 9.29 21.70 -6.76
C VAL A 15 9.19 20.66 -7.83
N VAL A 16 9.09 19.42 -7.43
CA VAL A 16 8.70 18.31 -8.30
C VAL A 16 7.18 18.16 -8.20
N LEU A 17 6.52 18.30 -9.34
CA LEU A 17 5.08 18.13 -9.45
C LEU A 17 4.77 16.71 -9.93
N ARG A 18 3.99 15.96 -9.16
CA ARG A 18 3.43 14.68 -9.57
C ARG A 18 1.97 14.87 -9.95
N THR A 19 1.67 14.62 -11.22
CA THR A 19 0.31 14.61 -11.76
C THR A 19 -0.10 13.17 -12.03
N PHE A 20 -1.41 12.92 -12.05
CA PHE A 20 -1.99 11.60 -12.27
C PHE A 20 -2.91 11.66 -13.47
N THR A 21 -2.87 10.62 -14.29
CA THR A 21 -3.81 10.43 -15.40
C THR A 21 -4.44 9.06 -15.30
N LEU A 22 -5.73 8.99 -15.52
CA LEU A 22 -6.48 7.74 -15.59
C LEU A 22 -6.81 7.41 -17.03
N ARG A 23 -6.57 6.17 -17.43
CA ARG A 23 -7.06 5.68 -18.71
C ARG A 23 -8.56 5.38 -18.56
N HIS A 24 -9.36 6.05 -19.37
CA HIS A 24 -10.79 5.82 -19.44
C HIS A 24 -11.16 5.52 -20.89
N GLN A 25 -11.64 4.31 -21.17
CA GLN A 25 -11.89 3.83 -22.55
C GLN A 25 -10.63 3.95 -23.42
N SER A 26 -10.67 4.74 -24.49
CA SER A 26 -9.56 4.98 -25.42
C SER A 26 -8.78 6.26 -25.15
N THR A 27 -9.12 7.01 -24.09
CA THR A 27 -8.52 8.32 -23.77
C THR A 27 -7.89 8.32 -22.38
N TYR A 28 -6.99 9.30 -22.16
CA TYR A 28 -6.43 9.57 -20.83
C TYR A 28 -7.10 10.82 -20.27
N ARG A 29 -7.60 10.73 -19.05
CA ARG A 29 -8.15 11.86 -18.31
C ARG A 29 -7.18 12.25 -17.20
N PRO A 30 -6.65 13.47 -17.19
CA PRO A 30 -5.84 13.94 -16.07
C PRO A 30 -6.71 14.14 -14.83
N LEU A 31 -6.18 13.77 -13.68
CA LEU A 31 -6.75 14.15 -12.38
C LEU A 31 -6.47 15.65 -12.19
N ILE A 32 -7.51 16.40 -11.81
CA ILE A 32 -7.35 17.82 -11.50
C ILE A 32 -6.63 17.95 -10.17
N GLY A 33 -5.43 18.53 -10.20
CA GLY A 33 -4.55 18.62 -9.04
C GLY A 33 -3.36 17.67 -9.11
N GLY A 34 -2.72 17.49 -7.99
CA GLY A 34 -1.54 16.67 -7.88
C GLY A 34 -0.84 16.83 -6.53
N LEU A 35 0.34 16.27 -6.44
CA LEU A 35 1.22 16.37 -5.29
C LEU A 35 2.48 17.13 -5.66
N ALA A 36 2.74 18.22 -4.97
CA ALA A 36 3.99 18.96 -5.09
C ALA A 36 4.93 18.57 -3.95
N THR A 37 6.17 18.22 -4.31
CA THR A 37 7.21 17.94 -3.32
C THR A 37 8.32 18.98 -3.46
N ALA A 38 8.54 19.75 -2.41
CA ALA A 38 9.67 20.68 -2.38
C ALA A 38 10.97 19.88 -2.32
N VAL A 39 11.89 20.18 -3.22
CA VAL A 39 13.22 19.55 -3.24
C VAL A 39 13.97 20.01 -1.99
N ALA A 40 14.38 19.04 -1.18
CA ALA A 40 15.17 19.31 0.01
C ALA A 40 16.56 19.77 -0.38
N ASP A 41 17.03 20.85 0.27
CA ASP A 41 18.46 21.06 0.42
C ASP A 41 18.95 20.14 1.55
N ALA A 42 20.21 19.72 1.54
CA ALA A 42 20.74 18.71 2.47
C ALA A 42 20.47 19.00 3.98
N ALA A 43 20.08 20.24 4.29
CA ALA A 43 19.79 20.71 5.66
C ALA A 43 18.28 20.79 6.00
N LEU A 44 17.35 20.52 5.08
CA LEU A 44 15.94 20.80 5.31
C LEU A 44 15.04 19.62 4.92
N PRO A 45 14.02 19.28 5.72
CA PRO A 45 13.15 18.15 5.45
C PRO A 45 12.36 18.34 4.14
N THR A 46 12.19 17.24 3.42
CA THR A 46 11.29 17.15 2.26
C THR A 46 9.85 17.39 2.74
N ALA A 47 9.15 18.28 2.07
CA ALA A 47 7.77 18.57 2.40
C ALA A 47 6.89 18.44 1.15
N SER A 48 5.76 17.82 1.33
CA SER A 48 4.74 17.65 0.29
C SER A 48 3.55 18.55 0.54
N LYS A 49 2.95 19.05 -0.55
CA LYS A 49 1.73 19.87 -0.53
C LYS A 49 0.80 19.46 -1.65
N ASP A 50 -0.48 19.60 -1.39
CA ASP A 50 -1.51 19.44 -2.41
C ASP A 50 -1.41 20.57 -3.44
N VAL A 51 -1.65 20.20 -4.70
CA VAL A 51 -1.68 21.15 -5.82
C VAL A 51 -3.12 21.40 -6.20
N TRP A 52 -3.51 22.65 -6.13
CA TRP A 52 -4.82 23.11 -6.56
C TRP A 52 -4.71 23.72 -7.94
N VAL A 53 -5.59 23.31 -8.84
CA VAL A 53 -5.71 23.90 -10.18
C VAL A 53 -6.84 24.88 -10.13
N LEU A 54 -6.51 26.15 -10.34
CA LEU A 54 -7.51 27.21 -10.42
C LEU A 54 -8.11 27.23 -11.82
N LYS A 55 -9.40 27.41 -11.93
CA LYS A 55 -10.06 27.68 -13.21
C LYS A 55 -9.55 29.01 -13.78
N ALA A 56 -9.25 29.03 -15.06
CA ALA A 56 -8.90 30.28 -15.75
C ALA A 56 -10.12 31.18 -15.93
N ASP A 57 -11.29 30.58 -16.18
CA ASP A 57 -12.60 31.22 -16.28
C ASP A 57 -13.59 30.50 -15.36
N PRO A 58 -14.42 31.20 -14.58
CA PRO A 58 -15.51 30.60 -13.82
C PRO A 58 -16.47 29.73 -14.65
N ALA A 59 -16.59 30.03 -15.94
CA ALA A 59 -17.40 29.25 -16.88
C ALA A 59 -16.69 27.98 -17.40
N ASP A 60 -15.40 27.79 -17.10
CA ASP A 60 -14.69 26.55 -17.46
C ASP A 60 -15.40 25.35 -16.81
N LEU A 61 -15.70 24.37 -17.65
CA LEU A 61 -16.31 23.13 -17.20
C LEU A 61 -15.41 22.44 -16.18
N ASP A 62 -16.01 22.00 -15.10
CA ASP A 62 -15.34 21.11 -14.14
C ASP A 62 -14.99 19.80 -14.85
N GLN A 63 -13.74 19.66 -15.25
CA GLN A 63 -13.27 18.48 -15.98
C GLN A 63 -13.48 17.22 -15.13
N GLY A 64 -14.63 16.59 -15.29
CA GLY A 64 -14.84 15.22 -14.86
C GLY A 64 -15.53 15.00 -13.53
N LEU A 65 -15.88 16.03 -12.78
CA LEU A 65 -16.87 15.87 -11.72
C LEU A 65 -18.26 16.16 -12.32
N PRO A 66 -19.21 15.22 -12.26
CA PRO A 66 -20.58 15.55 -12.53
C PRO A 66 -20.98 16.68 -11.58
N ASP A 67 -21.71 17.67 -12.11
CA ASP A 67 -22.28 18.71 -11.28
C ASP A 67 -22.96 18.04 -10.07
N ALA A 68 -22.64 18.48 -8.86
CA ALA A 68 -23.19 17.89 -7.65
C ALA A 68 -24.74 17.89 -7.64
N THR A 69 -25.33 18.76 -8.47
CA THR A 69 -26.78 18.83 -8.72
C THR A 69 -27.28 17.74 -9.68
N THR A 70 -26.41 17.14 -10.50
CA THR A 70 -26.75 16.06 -11.45
C THR A 70 -26.41 14.67 -10.94
N VAL A 71 -25.84 14.54 -9.76
CA VAL A 71 -25.88 13.27 -9.05
C VAL A 71 -27.35 13.03 -8.72
N ALA A 72 -28.06 12.43 -9.68
CA ALA A 72 -29.35 11.83 -9.38
C ALA A 72 -29.13 11.06 -8.08
N VAL A 73 -29.95 11.35 -7.08
CA VAL A 73 -30.01 10.59 -5.84
C VAL A 73 -30.07 9.14 -6.28
N VAL A 74 -28.92 8.49 -6.37
CA VAL A 74 -28.84 7.05 -6.60
C VAL A 74 -29.65 6.52 -5.45
N GLN A 75 -30.81 5.96 -5.79
CA GLN A 75 -31.74 5.36 -4.87
C GLN A 75 -30.90 4.60 -3.85
N SER A 76 -31.01 4.99 -2.61
CA SER A 76 -30.30 4.52 -1.44
C SER A 76 -29.53 3.21 -1.71
N VAL A 77 -28.28 3.35 -2.14
CA VAL A 77 -27.32 2.28 -1.90
C VAL A 77 -27.40 2.07 -0.39
N PRO A 78 -27.68 0.84 0.07
CA PRO A 78 -27.75 0.60 1.50
C PRO A 78 -26.51 1.22 2.11
N GLU A 79 -26.73 2.15 3.03
CA GLU A 79 -25.68 2.97 3.61
C GLU A 79 -24.74 2.01 4.35
N VAL A 80 -23.62 1.68 3.71
CA VAL A 80 -22.63 0.81 4.33
C VAL A 80 -22.07 1.56 5.51
N ALA A 81 -22.22 0.98 6.70
CA ALA A 81 -21.76 1.62 7.93
C ALA A 81 -20.28 2.04 7.77
N PRO A 82 -19.88 3.24 8.21
CA PRO A 82 -18.50 3.70 8.09
C PRO A 82 -17.47 2.69 8.62
N ARG A 83 -17.80 1.98 9.70
CA ARG A 83 -16.98 0.90 10.26
C ARG A 83 -16.77 -0.25 9.27
N ALA A 84 -17.80 -0.63 8.52
CA ALA A 84 -17.68 -1.70 7.55
C ALA A 84 -16.78 -1.29 6.36
N LEU A 85 -16.82 -0.02 5.96
CA LEU A 85 -15.90 0.52 4.96
C LEU A 85 -14.46 0.49 5.45
N ASP A 86 -14.23 0.85 6.71
CA ASP A 86 -12.92 0.82 7.34
C ASP A 86 -12.40 -0.64 7.42
N ASP A 87 -13.22 -1.58 7.87
CA ASP A 87 -12.88 -3.00 7.94
C ASP A 87 -12.57 -3.58 6.55
N LEU A 88 -13.32 -3.20 5.50
CA LEU A 88 -13.04 -3.60 4.12
C LEU A 88 -11.70 -3.03 3.60
N PHE A 89 -11.43 -1.76 3.88
CA PHE A 89 -10.16 -1.12 3.53
C PHE A 89 -8.99 -1.85 4.19
N TRP A 90 -9.06 -2.09 5.49
CA TRP A 90 -8.00 -2.78 6.23
C TRP A 90 -7.85 -4.24 5.82
N SER A 91 -8.96 -4.92 5.46
CA SER A 91 -8.90 -6.29 4.91
C SER A 91 -8.03 -6.33 3.65
N GLY A 92 -8.24 -5.40 2.70
CA GLY A 92 -7.41 -5.28 1.51
C GLY A 92 -5.95 -5.04 1.85
N ARG A 93 -5.66 -4.10 2.77
CA ARG A 93 -4.29 -3.78 3.19
C ARG A 93 -3.57 -4.94 3.87
N TYR A 94 -4.25 -5.72 4.70
CA TYR A 94 -3.63 -6.88 5.35
C TYR A 94 -3.43 -8.04 4.38
N ALA A 95 -4.35 -8.26 3.44
CA ALA A 95 -4.19 -9.26 2.39
C ALA A 95 -2.99 -8.94 1.49
N GLU A 96 -2.90 -7.71 0.99
CA GLU A 96 -1.79 -7.22 0.16
C GLU A 96 -0.45 -7.37 0.89
N ARG A 97 -0.37 -6.94 2.15
CA ARG A 97 0.86 -7.05 2.94
C ARG A 97 1.30 -8.50 3.13
N ALA A 98 0.37 -9.42 3.39
CA ALA A 98 0.69 -10.84 3.52
C ALA A 98 1.19 -11.41 2.18
N GLU A 99 0.55 -11.06 1.07
CA GLU A 99 0.93 -11.50 -0.28
C GLU A 99 2.33 -10.99 -0.66
N ASP A 100 2.59 -9.70 -0.46
CA ASP A 100 3.89 -9.09 -0.79
C ASP A 100 5.04 -9.73 -0.01
N LEU A 101 4.83 -10.01 1.28
CA LEU A 101 5.83 -10.71 2.09
C LEU A 101 6.06 -12.15 1.63
N LEU A 102 4.99 -12.88 1.31
CA LEU A 102 5.14 -14.24 0.78
C LEU A 102 5.91 -14.23 -0.54
N ARG A 103 5.63 -13.27 -1.43
CA ARG A 103 6.38 -13.10 -2.68
C ARG A 103 7.86 -12.77 -2.43
N LEU A 104 8.16 -11.90 -1.46
CA LEU A 104 9.53 -11.58 -1.07
C LEU A 104 10.26 -12.82 -0.54
N VAL A 105 9.65 -13.58 0.38
CA VAL A 105 10.24 -14.80 0.94
C VAL A 105 10.50 -15.83 -0.15
N LEU A 106 9.57 -16.03 -1.09
CA LEU A 106 9.74 -16.93 -2.22
C LEU A 106 10.89 -16.48 -3.13
N ALA A 107 11.01 -15.18 -3.41
CA ALA A 107 12.11 -14.64 -4.21
C ALA A 107 13.46 -14.86 -3.54
N ILE A 108 13.57 -14.58 -2.23
CA ILE A 108 14.81 -14.80 -1.47
C ILE A 108 15.19 -16.27 -1.48
N ARG A 109 14.24 -17.17 -1.30
CA ARG A 109 14.48 -18.61 -1.32
C ARG A 109 14.92 -19.09 -2.69
N SER A 110 14.29 -18.63 -3.75
CA SER A 110 14.69 -18.93 -5.13
C SER A 110 16.10 -18.45 -5.44
N ASP A 111 16.46 -17.23 -4.99
CA ASP A 111 17.82 -16.71 -5.15
C ASP A 111 18.84 -17.52 -4.32
N ALA A 112 18.47 -17.91 -3.09
CA ALA A 112 19.33 -18.73 -2.24
C ALA A 112 19.59 -20.12 -2.84
N ASP A 113 18.58 -20.74 -3.45
CA ASP A 113 18.73 -22.03 -4.15
C ASP A 113 19.64 -21.90 -5.40
N GLN A 114 19.67 -20.74 -6.06
CA GLN A 114 20.55 -20.44 -7.19
C GLN A 114 21.99 -20.10 -6.76
N LEU A 115 22.22 -19.74 -5.50
CA LEU A 115 23.56 -19.45 -4.94
C LEU A 115 24.49 -20.66 -4.89
N THR A 116 24.00 -21.85 -5.19
CA THR A 116 24.85 -23.05 -5.45
C THR A 116 25.63 -22.93 -6.76
N ALA A 117 25.31 -21.92 -7.62
CA ALA A 117 26.09 -21.56 -8.79
C ALA A 117 27.04 -20.37 -8.47
N PRO A 118 28.34 -20.42 -8.85
CA PRO A 118 29.30 -19.38 -8.49
C PRO A 118 28.97 -18.04 -9.21
N GLY A 119 28.50 -17.04 -8.45
CA GLY A 119 28.25 -15.68 -8.94
C GLY A 119 27.98 -14.68 -7.81
N LEU A 120 28.82 -13.66 -7.70
CA LEU A 120 28.71 -12.58 -6.69
C LEU A 120 27.40 -11.77 -6.71
N THR A 121 26.68 -11.79 -7.84
CA THR A 121 25.46 -10.99 -8.06
C THR A 121 24.23 -11.50 -7.28
N ALA A 122 24.09 -12.82 -7.10
CA ALA A 122 22.95 -13.41 -6.39
C ALA A 122 22.99 -13.10 -4.87
N ALA A 123 24.17 -13.09 -4.24
CA ALA A 123 24.32 -12.75 -2.83
C ALA A 123 23.90 -11.31 -2.52
N GLN A 124 24.16 -10.36 -3.43
CA GLN A 124 23.75 -8.97 -3.29
C GLN A 124 22.22 -8.82 -3.41
N SER A 125 21.60 -9.52 -4.36
CA SER A 125 20.14 -9.52 -4.52
C SER A 125 19.44 -10.05 -3.28
N THR A 126 19.89 -11.19 -2.75
CA THR A 126 19.37 -11.77 -1.52
C THR A 126 19.48 -10.80 -0.35
N GLN A 127 20.60 -10.12 -0.19
CA GLN A 127 20.80 -9.14 0.88
C GLN A 127 19.85 -7.94 0.77
N VAL A 128 19.60 -7.46 -0.44
CA VAL A 128 18.63 -6.37 -0.68
C VAL A 128 17.20 -6.81 -0.33
N LEU A 129 16.81 -8.03 -0.74
CA LEU A 129 15.48 -8.57 -0.46
C LEU A 129 15.27 -8.85 1.04
N VAL A 130 16.27 -9.40 1.73
CA VAL A 130 16.24 -9.57 3.19
C VAL A 130 16.11 -8.22 3.88
N GLY A 131 16.87 -7.21 3.45
CA GLY A 131 16.74 -5.85 3.96
C GLY A 131 15.36 -5.24 3.72
N ALA A 132 14.72 -5.54 2.59
CA ALA A 132 13.33 -5.12 2.31
C ALA A 132 12.33 -5.79 3.27
N THR A 133 12.47 -7.10 3.48
CA THR A 133 11.65 -7.86 4.44
C THR A 133 11.77 -7.30 5.85
N GLN A 134 12.98 -7.00 6.30
CA GLN A 134 13.25 -6.42 7.61
C GLN A 134 12.63 -5.02 7.80
N ARG A 135 12.58 -4.21 6.74
CA ARG A 135 11.90 -2.90 6.78
C ARG A 135 10.38 -3.05 6.95
N LEU A 136 9.79 -4.09 6.38
CA LEU A 136 8.36 -4.35 6.46
C LEU A 136 7.93 -4.93 7.81
N CYS A 137 8.78 -5.79 8.42
CA CYS A 137 8.46 -6.56 9.62
C CYS A 137 9.27 -6.15 10.86
N GLY A 138 10.07 -5.09 10.77
CA GLY A 138 11.05 -4.75 11.79
C GLY A 138 12.28 -5.66 11.74
N THR A 139 13.45 -5.09 12.02
CA THR A 139 14.72 -5.80 12.01
C THR A 139 14.85 -6.70 13.23
N ARG A 140 15.15 -7.97 13.00
CA ARG A 140 15.63 -8.89 14.03
C ARG A 140 16.94 -9.50 13.56
N TRP A 141 17.89 -9.63 14.47
CA TRP A 141 19.20 -10.25 14.20
C TRP A 141 19.07 -11.76 14.39
N LEU A 142 18.56 -12.44 13.38
CA LEU A 142 18.37 -13.88 13.33
C LEU A 142 19.19 -14.42 12.17
N ASP A 143 19.51 -15.70 12.19
CA ASP A 143 19.95 -16.37 10.98
C ASP A 143 18.83 -16.40 9.94
N LEU A 144 19.14 -16.80 8.71
CA LEU A 144 18.20 -16.71 7.60
C LEU A 144 16.95 -17.60 7.80
N ASP A 145 17.15 -18.79 8.32
CA ASP A 145 16.05 -19.75 8.52
C ASP A 145 15.15 -19.31 9.67
N ASP A 146 15.71 -18.82 10.76
CA ASP A 146 14.97 -18.27 11.89
C ASP A 146 14.26 -16.96 11.51
N GLU A 147 14.88 -16.12 10.65
CA GLU A 147 14.23 -14.92 10.13
C GLU A 147 13.03 -15.30 9.27
N PHE A 148 13.13 -16.27 8.36
CA PHE A 148 12.01 -16.74 7.57
C PHE A 148 10.90 -17.32 8.44
N ARG A 149 11.27 -18.16 9.41
CA ARG A 149 10.31 -18.71 10.36
C ARG A 149 9.58 -17.61 11.11
N SER A 150 10.30 -16.62 11.60
CA SER A 150 9.72 -15.48 12.31
C SER A 150 8.82 -14.62 11.41
N VAL A 151 9.25 -14.32 10.19
CA VAL A 151 8.44 -13.55 9.23
C VAL A 151 7.16 -14.28 8.83
N LEU A 152 7.22 -15.60 8.70
CA LEU A 152 6.06 -16.40 8.28
C LEU A 152 5.10 -16.70 9.43
N LEU A 153 5.62 -17.07 10.61
CA LEU A 153 4.83 -17.76 11.64
C LEU A 153 4.65 -16.98 12.95
N ASP A 154 5.46 -15.94 13.21
CA ASP A 154 5.37 -15.18 14.47
C ASP A 154 4.24 -14.14 14.40
N GLY A 155 3.07 -14.50 14.93
CA GLY A 155 1.92 -13.61 15.01
C GLY A 155 2.09 -12.40 15.92
N ALA A 156 3.08 -12.41 16.83
CA ALA A 156 3.40 -11.27 17.70
C ALA A 156 4.33 -10.25 17.01
N ARG A 157 4.96 -10.63 15.90
CA ARG A 157 5.83 -9.75 15.13
C ARG A 157 4.98 -8.84 14.23
N PRO A 158 4.92 -7.51 14.47
CA PRO A 158 4.17 -6.60 13.62
C PRO A 158 4.62 -6.71 12.16
N GLY A 159 3.67 -6.78 11.23
CA GLY A 159 3.95 -6.87 9.80
C GLY A 159 4.30 -8.27 9.30
N SER A 160 4.49 -9.29 10.14
CA SER A 160 4.67 -10.68 9.69
C SER A 160 3.46 -11.20 8.90
N VAL A 161 3.63 -12.29 8.15
CA VAL A 161 2.52 -12.95 7.45
C VAL A 161 1.46 -13.42 8.45
N ALA A 162 1.87 -14.11 9.52
CA ALA A 162 0.93 -14.58 10.55
C ALA A 162 0.18 -13.43 11.23
N HIS A 163 0.86 -12.31 11.52
CA HIS A 163 0.23 -11.11 12.06
C HIS A 163 -0.79 -10.52 11.06
N SER A 164 -0.40 -10.37 9.81
CA SER A 164 -1.26 -9.81 8.76
C SER A 164 -2.49 -10.68 8.51
N LEU A 165 -2.34 -12.01 8.48
CA LEU A 165 -3.47 -12.94 8.33
C LEU A 165 -4.41 -12.91 9.55
N SER A 166 -3.86 -12.77 10.77
CA SER A 166 -4.69 -12.61 11.97
C SER A 166 -5.53 -11.33 11.94
N ARG A 167 -4.91 -10.22 11.51
CA ARG A 167 -5.62 -8.94 11.36
C ARG A 167 -6.64 -8.98 10.22
N LEU A 168 -6.29 -9.60 9.09
CA LEU A 168 -7.22 -9.85 7.99
C LEU A 168 -8.46 -10.61 8.47
N ARG A 169 -8.28 -11.66 9.24
CA ARG A 169 -9.38 -12.43 9.83
C ARG A 169 -10.30 -11.54 10.64
N THR A 170 -9.74 -10.76 11.57
CA THR A 170 -10.52 -9.87 12.44
C THR A 170 -11.35 -8.87 11.64
N THR A 171 -10.78 -8.24 10.62
CA THR A 171 -11.49 -7.27 9.78
C THR A 171 -12.55 -7.94 8.90
N LEU A 172 -12.28 -9.13 8.34
CA LEU A 172 -13.28 -9.89 7.57
C LEU A 172 -14.46 -10.35 8.43
N GLU A 173 -14.21 -10.76 9.69
CA GLU A 173 -15.27 -11.11 10.64
C GLU A 173 -16.18 -9.92 10.93
N GLY A 174 -15.63 -8.69 10.96
CA GLY A 174 -16.39 -7.44 11.14
C GLY A 174 -17.36 -7.12 10.00
N VAL A 175 -17.10 -7.65 8.79
CA VAL A 175 -17.92 -7.42 7.58
C VAL A 175 -18.49 -8.70 7.00
N ARG A 176 -18.66 -9.71 7.81
CA ARG A 176 -19.05 -11.05 7.38
C ARG A 176 -20.33 -11.08 6.54
N ASP A 177 -21.29 -10.27 6.88
CA ASP A 177 -22.58 -10.14 6.21
C ASP A 177 -22.49 -9.45 4.84
N GLN A 178 -21.39 -8.75 4.58
CA GLN A 178 -21.10 -8.06 3.31
C GLN A 178 -20.33 -8.94 2.32
N LEU A 179 -19.81 -10.09 2.77
CA LEU A 179 -18.93 -10.93 1.98
C LEU A 179 -19.64 -12.14 1.39
N SER A 180 -19.23 -12.51 0.18
CA SER A 180 -19.75 -13.71 -0.48
C SER A 180 -19.26 -14.99 0.22
N ALA A 181 -20.02 -16.09 0.05
CA ALA A 181 -19.59 -17.40 0.54
C ALA A 181 -18.25 -17.84 -0.08
N ASP A 182 -17.96 -17.42 -1.31
CA ASP A 182 -16.72 -17.76 -1.99
C ASP A 182 -15.51 -17.09 -1.37
N THR A 183 -15.65 -15.83 -0.92
CA THR A 183 -14.61 -15.13 -0.16
C THR A 183 -14.24 -15.92 1.11
N TRP A 184 -15.24 -16.43 1.82
CA TRP A 184 -15.02 -17.25 3.02
C TRP A 184 -14.35 -18.59 2.72
N ARG A 185 -14.66 -19.23 1.59
CA ARG A 185 -13.97 -20.46 1.18
C ARG A 185 -12.50 -20.22 0.89
N VAL A 186 -12.16 -19.15 0.19
CA VAL A 186 -10.76 -18.76 -0.09
C VAL A 186 -10.03 -18.47 1.21
N PHE A 187 -10.63 -17.67 2.10
CA PHE A 187 -10.03 -17.36 3.39
C PHE A 187 -9.80 -18.61 4.25
N ALA A 188 -10.78 -19.51 4.33
CA ALA A 188 -10.64 -20.77 5.07
C ALA A 188 -9.56 -21.70 4.47
N ALA A 189 -9.32 -21.65 3.15
CA ALA A 189 -8.22 -22.37 2.53
C ALA A 189 -6.87 -21.77 2.93
N THR A 190 -6.75 -20.45 2.95
CA THR A 190 -5.55 -19.73 3.39
C THR A 190 -5.24 -20.02 4.87
N ASP A 191 -6.26 -20.04 5.72
CA ASP A 191 -6.12 -20.31 7.16
C ASP A 191 -5.63 -21.75 7.42
N ARG A 192 -6.16 -22.72 6.66
CA ARG A 192 -5.68 -24.12 6.71
C ARG A 192 -4.23 -24.25 6.24
N ALA A 193 -3.86 -23.58 5.15
CA ALA A 193 -2.49 -23.59 4.64
C ALA A 193 -1.53 -22.99 5.69
N GLY A 194 -1.91 -21.86 6.31
CA GLY A 194 -1.14 -21.23 7.38
C GLY A 194 -0.99 -22.11 8.63
N ALA A 195 -2.02 -22.87 8.97
CA ALA A 195 -1.95 -23.84 10.07
C ALA A 195 -0.99 -25.00 9.77
N ALA A 196 -0.97 -25.49 8.52
CA ALA A 196 -0.06 -26.56 8.09
C ALA A 196 1.42 -26.15 8.13
N LEU A 197 1.74 -24.86 8.00
CA LEU A 197 3.12 -24.37 8.13
C LEU A 197 3.65 -24.34 9.57
N ARG A 198 2.78 -24.50 10.57
CA ARG A 198 3.15 -24.45 12.01
C ARG A 198 3.49 -25.81 12.61
N ILE A 199 3.38 -26.89 11.84
CA ILE A 199 3.74 -28.25 12.21
C ILE A 199 5.20 -28.51 11.82
#